data_3e4916f8bb5d83ffd8fbaed091a1b1ed
#
_entry.id   3e4916f8bb5d83ffd8fbaed091a1b1ed
#
_cell.length_a   1.000
_cell.length_b   1.000
_cell.length_c   1.000
_cell.angle_alpha   90.00
_cell.angle_beta   90.00
_cell.angle_gamma   90.00
#
_symmetry.space_group_name_H-M   'P 1'
#
loop_
_entity.id
_entity.type
_entity.pdbx_description
1 polymer ?
#
loop_
_entity_poly.entity_id
_entity_poly.type
_entity_poly.pdbx_seq_one_letter_code
_entity_poly.pdbx_strand_id
1 'polypeptide(L)'
;LIETLKKHNFHISRADYISDDTEEIKKTLEQKKGVIVFCFGGIGATPDDCTRSAAALAHKKLLIRHPEAKVLIEKKFGEEAYPKRILMADLPEEASLIPNPINNIPGFFINQHFFMPGFPEMAWPMIDWVLKKHLSKTEKSKKYEDYSIWLDNVSESSLIDLMDLTQSKHQRIKIYSLPKMHPKKMLELGVKGEEGYVKDALNFIKDNLDKMKISWRNL
;
A
#
# COMPACT_ATOMS: atom_id res chain seq x y z
N LEU A 1 -4.09 -4.23 -4.17
CA LEU A 1 -3.33 -3.10 -3.65
C LEU A 1 -1.81 -3.31 -3.81
N ILE A 2 -1.22 -4.37 -3.23
CA ILE A 2 0.23 -4.63 -3.28
C ILE A 2 0.76 -4.60 -4.70
N GLU A 3 0.12 -5.33 -5.63
CA GLU A 3 0.51 -5.36 -7.04
C GLU A 3 0.40 -3.98 -7.71
N THR A 4 -0.66 -3.22 -7.42
CA THR A 4 -0.84 -1.86 -7.96
C THR A 4 0.26 -0.94 -7.48
N LEU A 5 0.58 -0.97 -6.19
CA LEU A 5 1.67 -0.18 -5.62
C LEU A 5 3.02 -0.59 -6.21
N LYS A 6 3.32 -1.89 -6.32
CA LYS A 6 4.56 -2.40 -6.93
C LYS A 6 4.75 -1.92 -8.37
N LYS A 7 3.69 -1.88 -9.20
CA LYS A 7 3.74 -1.34 -10.58
C LYS A 7 4.19 0.13 -10.64
N HIS A 8 3.96 0.88 -9.57
CA HIS A 8 4.36 2.28 -9.43
C HIS A 8 5.60 2.48 -8.56
N ASN A 9 6.33 1.40 -8.23
CA ASN A 9 7.51 1.39 -7.35
C ASN A 9 7.25 1.84 -5.92
N PHE A 10 6.03 1.62 -5.40
CA PHE A 10 5.70 1.81 -4.00
C PHE A 10 5.63 0.48 -3.26
N HIS A 11 6.09 0.48 -2.01
CA HIS A 11 6.04 -0.68 -1.12
C HIS A 11 5.27 -0.34 0.14
N ILE A 12 4.45 -1.27 0.60
CA ILE A 12 3.77 -1.14 1.88
C ILE A 12 4.80 -1.39 2.97
N SER A 13 5.00 -0.40 3.83
CA SER A 13 5.85 -0.53 5.03
C SER A 13 5.07 -1.02 6.24
N ARG A 14 3.77 -0.70 6.30
CA ARG A 14 2.89 -1.06 7.40
C ARG A 14 1.44 -1.12 6.92
N ALA A 15 0.65 -2.01 7.49
CA ALA A 15 -0.80 -2.05 7.37
C ALA A 15 -1.40 -2.13 8.78
N ASP A 16 -2.33 -1.25 9.07
CA ASP A 16 -3.04 -1.18 10.34
C ASP A 16 -4.53 -1.50 10.11
N TYR A 17 -5.08 -2.41 10.89
CA TYR A 17 -6.52 -2.67 10.96
C TYR A 17 -7.05 -1.97 12.22
N ILE A 18 -7.92 -1.00 12.01
CA ILE A 18 -8.39 -0.09 13.06
C ILE A 18 -9.91 -0.20 13.11
N SER A 19 -10.47 -0.23 14.32
CA SER A 19 -11.92 -0.17 14.54
C SER A 19 -12.48 1.19 14.10
N ASP A 20 -13.81 1.25 13.91
CA ASP A 20 -14.52 2.50 13.59
C ASP A 20 -14.64 3.37 14.86
N ASP A 21 -13.47 3.79 15.36
CA ASP A 21 -13.30 4.68 16.51
C ASP A 21 -12.57 5.96 16.08
N THR A 22 -13.25 7.10 16.28
CA THR A 22 -12.75 8.41 15.84
C THR A 22 -11.40 8.77 16.47
N GLU A 23 -11.22 8.49 17.77
CA GLU A 23 -9.98 8.86 18.46
C GLU A 23 -8.82 7.93 18.09
N GLU A 24 -9.10 6.64 17.87
CA GLU A 24 -8.07 5.68 17.42
C GLU A 24 -7.59 6.01 16.01
N ILE A 25 -8.51 6.28 15.08
CA ILE A 25 -8.18 6.68 13.70
C ILE A 25 -7.40 7.99 13.70
N LYS A 26 -7.89 9.01 14.43
CA LYS A 26 -7.22 10.31 14.57
C LYS A 26 -5.78 10.14 15.07
N LYS A 27 -5.58 9.42 16.18
CA LYS A 27 -4.26 9.17 16.78
C LYS A 27 -3.33 8.48 15.79
N THR A 28 -3.84 7.50 15.04
CA THR A 28 -3.06 6.79 14.03
C THR A 28 -2.63 7.72 12.90
N LEU A 29 -3.51 8.58 12.42
CA LEU A 29 -3.20 9.56 11.37
C LEU A 29 -2.19 10.62 11.85
N GLU A 30 -2.32 11.11 13.09
CA GLU A 30 -1.37 12.06 13.68
C GLU A 30 0.05 11.49 13.76
N GLN A 31 0.19 10.21 14.10
CA GLN A 31 1.48 9.50 14.14
C GLN A 31 2.11 9.30 12.74
N LYS A 32 1.33 9.42 11.67
CA LYS A 32 1.75 9.26 10.28
C LYS A 32 1.91 10.59 9.53
N LYS A 33 2.03 11.69 10.25
CA LYS A 33 2.24 13.01 9.63
C LYS A 33 3.49 12.99 8.72
N GLY A 34 3.30 13.41 7.47
CA GLY A 34 4.37 13.41 6.46
C GLY A 34 4.65 12.05 5.81
N VAL A 35 3.86 11.03 6.13
CA VAL A 35 3.91 9.70 5.49
C VAL A 35 2.75 9.56 4.52
N ILE A 36 2.96 8.88 3.41
CA ILE A 36 1.88 8.53 2.49
C ILE A 36 1.00 7.47 3.15
N VAL A 37 -0.28 7.80 3.36
CA VAL A 37 -1.28 6.90 3.95
C VAL A 37 -2.44 6.72 2.98
N PHE A 38 -2.79 5.48 2.73
CA PHE A 38 -4.04 5.09 2.07
C PHE A 38 -4.99 4.53 3.14
N CYS A 39 -6.12 5.19 3.35
CA CYS A 39 -7.15 4.79 4.30
C CYS A 39 -8.39 4.32 3.53
N PHE A 40 -8.96 3.19 3.95
CA PHE A 40 -10.08 2.53 3.27
C PHE A 40 -11.24 2.34 4.22
N GLY A 41 -12.44 2.76 3.79
CA GLY A 41 -13.68 2.64 4.56
C GLY A 41 -13.97 3.83 5.46
N GLY A 42 -15.14 3.81 6.07
CA GLY A 42 -15.59 4.82 7.04
C GLY A 42 -15.85 6.23 6.50
N ILE A 43 -15.99 6.39 5.16
CA ILE A 43 -16.23 7.69 4.52
C ILE A 43 -17.68 7.87 4.01
N GLY A 44 -18.56 6.92 4.27
CA GLY A 44 -19.97 6.98 3.92
C GLY A 44 -20.80 7.91 4.78
N ALA A 45 -22.11 7.64 4.87
CA ALA A 45 -23.05 8.46 5.62
C ALA A 45 -23.79 7.68 6.74
N THR A 46 -23.33 6.49 7.06
CA THR A 46 -23.87 5.69 8.16
C THR A 46 -23.26 6.13 9.50
N PRO A 47 -23.90 5.86 10.63
CA PRO A 47 -23.42 6.33 11.94
C PRO A 47 -22.04 5.83 12.34
N ASP A 48 -21.61 4.69 11.83
CA ASP A 48 -20.28 4.11 12.00
C ASP A 48 -19.20 4.71 11.11
N ASP A 49 -19.58 5.48 10.06
CA ASP A 49 -18.64 6.17 9.16
C ASP A 49 -17.98 7.37 9.84
N CYS A 50 -16.95 7.13 10.63
CA CYS A 50 -16.27 8.17 11.43
C CYS A 50 -14.92 8.65 10.82
N THR A 51 -14.45 8.06 9.73
CA THR A 51 -13.14 8.37 9.14
C THR A 51 -13.02 9.84 8.69
N ARG A 52 -14.10 10.46 8.17
CA ARG A 52 -14.08 11.87 7.74
C ARG A 52 -13.87 12.82 8.91
N SER A 53 -14.57 12.61 10.01
CA SER A 53 -14.42 13.39 11.24
C SER A 53 -13.07 13.16 11.90
N ALA A 54 -12.60 11.91 11.96
CA ALA A 54 -11.27 11.58 12.47
C ALA A 54 -10.15 12.25 11.63
N ALA A 55 -10.27 12.26 10.31
CA ALA A 55 -9.34 12.96 9.43
C ALA A 55 -9.34 14.46 9.68
N ALA A 56 -10.52 15.11 9.83
CA ALA A 56 -10.61 16.50 10.14
C ALA A 56 -9.89 16.86 11.47
N LEU A 57 -10.14 16.07 12.51
CA LEU A 57 -9.48 16.23 13.82
C LEU A 57 -7.96 16.03 13.73
N ALA A 58 -7.50 14.98 13.07
CA ALA A 58 -6.07 14.68 12.92
C ALA A 58 -5.30 15.78 12.20
N HIS A 59 -5.93 16.44 11.22
CA HIS A 59 -5.37 17.55 10.47
C HIS A 59 -5.67 18.93 11.08
N LYS A 60 -6.37 18.98 12.23
CA LYS A 60 -6.79 20.22 12.90
C LYS A 60 -7.60 21.14 11.99
N LYS A 61 -8.52 20.56 11.24
CA LYS A 61 -9.42 21.23 10.31
C LYS A 61 -10.86 21.07 10.74
N LEU A 62 -11.71 21.99 10.31
CA LEU A 62 -13.15 21.85 10.46
C LEU A 62 -13.68 20.82 9.47
N LEU A 63 -14.74 20.09 9.86
CA LEU A 63 -15.50 19.27 8.94
C LEU A 63 -16.57 20.18 8.30
N ILE A 64 -16.44 20.44 7.01
CA ILE A 64 -17.31 21.37 6.30
C ILE A 64 -17.89 20.75 5.03
N ARG A 65 -19.01 21.28 4.55
CA ARG A 65 -19.63 20.87 3.29
C ARG A 65 -18.75 21.29 2.11
N HIS A 66 -18.08 20.30 1.47
CA HIS A 66 -17.24 20.53 0.29
C HIS A 66 -18.13 20.84 -0.93
N PRO A 67 -17.95 21.99 -1.63
CA PRO A 67 -18.86 22.42 -2.69
C PRO A 67 -18.98 21.43 -3.84
N GLU A 68 -17.85 20.95 -4.38
CA GLU A 68 -17.84 20.02 -5.50
C GLU A 68 -18.38 18.63 -5.12
N ALA A 69 -18.05 18.13 -3.92
CA ALA A 69 -18.58 16.86 -3.43
C ALA A 69 -20.09 16.92 -3.27
N LYS A 70 -20.63 18.05 -2.77
CA LYS A 70 -22.07 18.31 -2.69
C LYS A 70 -22.72 18.14 -4.07
N VAL A 71 -22.22 18.82 -5.08
CA VAL A 71 -22.76 18.74 -6.45
C VAL A 71 -22.75 17.32 -7.00
N LEU A 72 -21.67 16.55 -6.77
CA LEU A 72 -21.56 15.16 -7.23
C LEU A 72 -22.60 14.26 -6.55
N ILE A 73 -22.83 14.43 -5.25
CA ILE A 73 -23.79 13.65 -4.48
C ILE A 73 -25.21 14.02 -4.85
N GLU A 74 -25.53 15.31 -4.98
CA GLU A 74 -26.84 15.77 -5.46
C GLU A 74 -27.13 15.26 -6.87
N LYS A 75 -26.18 15.33 -7.77
CA LYS A 75 -26.30 14.79 -9.14
C LYS A 75 -26.55 13.27 -9.12
N LYS A 76 -25.97 12.55 -8.19
CA LYS A 76 -26.09 11.08 -8.10
C LYS A 76 -27.44 10.64 -7.53
N PHE A 77 -27.93 11.33 -6.51
CA PHE A 77 -29.08 10.87 -5.71
C PHE A 77 -30.31 11.76 -5.82
N GLY A 78 -30.21 12.96 -6.43
CA GLY A 78 -31.33 13.90 -6.50
C GLY A 78 -31.83 14.26 -5.10
N GLU A 79 -33.15 14.23 -4.92
CA GLU A 79 -33.80 14.50 -3.63
C GLU A 79 -33.42 13.52 -2.53
N GLU A 80 -33.11 12.27 -2.88
CA GLU A 80 -32.65 11.25 -1.94
C GLU A 80 -31.26 11.53 -1.35
N ALA A 81 -30.56 12.56 -1.83
CA ALA A 81 -29.33 13.01 -1.17
C ALA A 81 -29.58 13.46 0.26
N TYR A 82 -30.76 14.03 0.51
CA TYR A 82 -31.10 14.62 1.79
C TYR A 82 -32.00 13.70 2.65
N PRO A 83 -31.87 13.76 3.98
CA PRO A 83 -30.89 14.54 4.74
C PRO A 83 -29.54 13.82 4.93
N LYS A 84 -29.44 12.51 4.61
CA LYS A 84 -28.34 11.65 5.09
C LYS A 84 -27.17 11.53 4.10
N ARG A 85 -27.44 11.18 2.85
CA ARG A 85 -26.36 10.91 1.86
C ARG A 85 -25.48 12.13 1.60
N ILE A 86 -26.05 13.32 1.75
CA ILE A 86 -25.31 14.58 1.59
C ILE A 86 -24.19 14.75 2.63
N LEU A 87 -24.25 14.03 3.75
CA LEU A 87 -23.20 14.04 4.77
C LEU A 87 -21.86 13.49 4.22
N MET A 88 -21.88 12.69 3.16
CA MET A 88 -20.65 12.25 2.48
C MET A 88 -19.87 13.42 1.86
N ALA A 89 -20.50 14.57 1.68
CA ALA A 89 -19.84 15.80 1.22
C ALA A 89 -19.22 16.62 2.36
N ASP A 90 -19.43 16.24 3.63
CA ASP A 90 -18.78 16.90 4.75
C ASP A 90 -17.37 16.33 4.88
N LEU A 91 -16.38 17.11 4.47
CA LEU A 91 -14.98 16.75 4.39
C LEU A 91 -14.13 17.71 5.23
N PRO A 92 -12.90 17.30 5.60
CA PRO A 92 -11.97 18.26 6.22
C PRO A 92 -11.80 19.49 5.35
N GLU A 93 -11.80 20.66 5.95
CA GLU A 93 -11.47 21.92 5.26
C GLU A 93 -10.12 21.79 4.54
N GLU A 94 -9.99 22.34 3.35
CA GLU A 94 -8.85 22.19 2.43
C GLU A 94 -8.66 20.78 1.84
N ALA A 95 -9.54 19.84 2.10
CA ALA A 95 -9.48 18.55 1.41
C ALA A 95 -9.70 18.71 -0.10
N SER A 96 -9.02 17.91 -0.87
CA SER A 96 -9.24 17.79 -2.33
C SER A 96 -9.89 16.45 -2.65
N LEU A 97 -10.62 16.40 -3.76
CA LEU A 97 -11.37 15.19 -4.14
C LEU A 97 -10.51 14.18 -4.89
N ILE A 98 -10.78 12.91 -4.63
CA ILE A 98 -10.30 11.77 -5.42
C ILE A 98 -11.50 11.27 -6.26
N PRO A 99 -11.46 11.36 -7.59
CA PRO A 99 -12.56 10.91 -8.42
C PRO A 99 -12.78 9.41 -8.31
N ASN A 100 -14.05 9.02 -8.22
CA ASN A 100 -14.46 7.62 -8.22
C ASN A 100 -15.13 7.29 -9.55
N PRO A 101 -14.47 6.53 -10.44
CA PRO A 101 -15.01 6.25 -11.77
C PRO A 101 -16.18 5.25 -11.77
N ILE A 102 -16.45 4.58 -10.65
CA ILE A 102 -17.48 3.53 -10.56
C ILE A 102 -18.86 4.13 -10.27
N ASN A 103 -18.93 5.01 -9.28
CA ASN A 103 -20.23 5.54 -8.84
C ASN A 103 -20.29 7.06 -8.72
N ASN A 104 -19.20 7.77 -9.04
CA ASN A 104 -19.06 9.23 -8.96
C ASN A 104 -19.14 9.81 -7.53
N ILE A 105 -19.16 8.99 -6.48
CA ILE A 105 -19.05 9.46 -5.10
C ILE A 105 -17.56 9.55 -4.77
N PRO A 106 -17.01 10.75 -4.60
CA PRO A 106 -15.57 10.92 -4.49
C PRO A 106 -15.03 10.42 -3.16
N GLY A 107 -13.77 9.98 -3.15
CA GLY A 107 -12.94 10.01 -1.98
C GLY A 107 -12.32 11.39 -1.79
N PHE A 108 -11.44 11.53 -0.83
CA PHE A 108 -10.76 12.80 -0.59
C PHE A 108 -9.32 12.57 -0.13
N PHE A 109 -8.53 13.62 -0.18
CA PHE A 109 -7.20 13.62 0.44
C PHE A 109 -6.90 14.98 1.07
N ILE A 110 -6.08 14.94 2.09
CA ILE A 110 -5.51 16.11 2.73
C ILE A 110 -4.04 15.84 3.05
N ASN A 111 -3.15 16.68 2.60
CA ASN A 111 -1.70 16.43 2.62
C ASN A 111 -1.36 15.12 1.90
N GLN A 112 -0.70 14.17 2.60
CA GLN A 112 -0.32 12.86 2.06
C GLN A 112 -1.24 11.72 2.55
N HIS A 113 -2.40 12.03 3.11
CA HIS A 113 -3.40 11.07 3.56
C HIS A 113 -4.55 11.00 2.56
N PHE A 114 -4.78 9.84 1.99
CA PHE A 114 -5.75 9.55 0.92
C PHE A 114 -6.85 8.63 1.44
N PHE A 115 -8.10 9.05 1.35
CA PHE A 115 -9.27 8.37 1.94
C PHE A 115 -10.20 7.89 0.83
N MET A 116 -10.52 6.62 0.83
CA MET A 116 -11.28 5.95 -0.22
C MET A 116 -12.30 4.97 0.37
N PRO A 117 -13.33 4.58 -0.40
CA PRO A 117 -14.25 3.53 0.03
C PRO A 117 -13.53 2.22 0.33
N GLY A 118 -14.11 1.40 1.22
CA GLY A 118 -13.60 0.07 1.55
C GLY A 118 -13.84 -1.00 0.46
N PHE A 119 -14.56 -0.66 -0.61
CA PHE A 119 -14.87 -1.58 -1.71
C PHE A 119 -13.73 -1.65 -2.72
N PRO A 120 -13.10 -2.81 -2.92
CA PRO A 120 -11.93 -2.95 -3.82
C PRO A 120 -12.18 -2.42 -5.24
N GLU A 121 -13.38 -2.65 -5.79
CA GLU A 121 -13.76 -2.23 -7.14
C GLU A 121 -13.68 -0.71 -7.31
N MET A 122 -13.96 0.04 -6.25
CA MET A 122 -13.88 1.50 -6.22
C MET A 122 -12.48 1.96 -5.85
N ALA A 123 -11.89 1.34 -4.84
CA ALA A 123 -10.62 1.77 -4.26
C ALA A 123 -9.44 1.62 -5.25
N TRP A 124 -9.36 0.51 -6.00
CA TRP A 124 -8.20 0.28 -6.89
C TRP A 124 -8.06 1.31 -8.01
N PRO A 125 -9.09 1.66 -8.79
CA PRO A 125 -8.96 2.73 -9.78
C PRO A 125 -8.71 4.11 -9.15
N MET A 126 -9.19 4.36 -7.94
CA MET A 126 -8.91 5.60 -7.23
C MET A 126 -7.45 5.69 -6.78
N ILE A 127 -6.86 4.58 -6.29
CA ILE A 127 -5.43 4.50 -5.97
C ILE A 127 -4.59 4.75 -7.22
N ASP A 128 -4.91 4.08 -8.34
CA ASP A 128 -4.18 4.26 -9.59
C ASP A 128 -4.19 5.74 -10.04
N TRP A 129 -5.32 6.41 -9.89
CA TRP A 129 -5.43 7.85 -10.13
C TRP A 129 -4.52 8.67 -9.19
N VAL A 130 -4.51 8.37 -7.88
CA VAL A 130 -3.64 9.05 -6.90
C VAL A 130 -2.17 8.85 -7.26
N LEU A 131 -1.76 7.61 -7.53
CA LEU A 131 -0.38 7.28 -7.89
C LEU A 131 0.08 8.03 -9.13
N LYS A 132 -0.77 8.10 -10.17
CA LYS A 132 -0.45 8.79 -11.43
C LYS A 132 -0.45 10.32 -11.31
N LYS A 133 -1.37 10.90 -10.54
CA LYS A 133 -1.56 12.36 -10.50
C LYS A 133 -0.80 13.05 -9.39
N HIS A 134 -0.73 12.46 -8.20
CA HIS A 134 -0.16 13.09 -7.01
C HIS A 134 1.21 12.53 -6.63
N LEU A 135 1.47 11.26 -6.91
CA LEU A 135 2.68 10.59 -6.46
C LEU A 135 3.68 10.29 -7.58
N SER A 136 3.32 10.54 -8.83
CA SER A 136 4.22 10.31 -9.99
C SER A 136 5.48 11.17 -10.00
N LYS A 137 5.45 12.33 -9.30
CA LYS A 137 6.57 13.29 -9.19
C LYS A 137 7.33 13.18 -7.87
N THR A 138 6.81 12.42 -6.89
CA THR A 138 7.61 12.09 -5.71
C THR A 138 8.89 11.42 -6.21
N GLU A 139 10.03 11.87 -5.71
CA GLU A 139 11.37 11.39 -6.11
C GLU A 139 11.27 9.94 -6.51
N LYS A 140 11.72 9.61 -7.73
CA LYS A 140 11.67 8.25 -8.25
C LYS A 140 12.16 7.35 -7.13
N SER A 141 11.21 6.75 -6.40
CA SER A 141 11.57 5.74 -5.42
C SER A 141 12.46 4.79 -6.20
N LYS A 142 13.69 4.63 -5.75
CA LYS A 142 14.67 3.80 -6.44
C LYS A 142 13.94 2.52 -6.81
N LYS A 143 13.98 2.17 -8.07
CA LYS A 143 13.25 1.01 -8.57
C LYS A 143 13.72 -0.19 -7.76
N TYR A 144 12.79 -0.84 -7.08
CA TYR A 144 13.07 -2.02 -6.29
C TYR A 144 12.81 -3.25 -7.14
N GLU A 145 13.77 -4.15 -7.15
CA GLU A 145 13.67 -5.45 -7.80
C GLU A 145 13.56 -6.54 -6.73
N ASP A 146 12.89 -7.61 -7.09
CA ASP A 146 12.69 -8.78 -6.24
C ASP A 146 12.87 -10.01 -7.15
N TYR A 147 13.94 -10.75 -6.96
CA TYR A 147 14.25 -11.96 -7.71
C TYR A 147 14.48 -13.13 -6.78
N SER A 148 13.95 -14.27 -7.14
CA SER A 148 14.11 -15.51 -6.37
C SER A 148 14.33 -16.73 -7.25
N ILE A 149 14.80 -17.79 -6.62
CA ILE A 149 15.03 -19.11 -7.20
C ILE A 149 14.42 -20.18 -6.30
N TRP A 150 14.07 -21.29 -6.91
CA TRP A 150 13.61 -22.49 -6.20
C TRP A 150 14.75 -23.46 -5.95
N LEU A 151 14.78 -24.01 -4.73
CA LEU A 151 15.66 -25.09 -4.29
C LEU A 151 14.81 -26.28 -3.88
N ASP A 152 15.13 -27.46 -4.42
CA ASP A 152 14.40 -28.70 -4.10
C ASP A 152 15.12 -29.44 -2.97
N ASN A 153 14.37 -29.89 -1.94
CA ASN A 153 14.86 -30.73 -0.84
C ASN A 153 16.02 -30.12 -0.02
N VAL A 154 16.14 -28.81 0.02
CA VAL A 154 17.14 -28.08 0.81
C VAL A 154 16.51 -27.60 2.10
N SER A 155 17.23 -27.70 3.22
CA SER A 155 16.78 -27.11 4.47
C SER A 155 17.24 -25.65 4.55
N GLU A 156 16.39 -24.78 5.10
CA GLU A 156 16.74 -23.38 5.32
C GLU A 156 18.02 -23.24 6.17
N SER A 157 18.16 -24.08 7.20
CA SER A 157 19.33 -24.06 8.09
C SER A 157 20.66 -24.33 7.39
N SER A 158 20.67 -25.10 6.27
CA SER A 158 21.90 -25.34 5.50
C SER A 158 22.34 -24.15 4.64
N LEU A 159 21.52 -23.11 4.54
CA LEU A 159 21.78 -21.92 3.75
C LEU A 159 22.08 -20.67 4.58
N ILE A 160 22.00 -20.75 5.90
CA ILE A 160 22.18 -19.60 6.80
C ILE A 160 23.52 -18.91 6.53
N ASP A 161 24.61 -19.67 6.49
CA ASP A 161 25.95 -19.11 6.24
C ASP A 161 26.05 -18.42 4.88
N LEU A 162 25.42 -18.96 3.84
CA LEU A 162 25.36 -18.34 2.53
C LEU A 162 24.52 -17.06 2.55
N MET A 163 23.39 -17.07 3.27
CA MET A 163 22.53 -15.90 3.43
C MET A 163 23.25 -14.78 4.17
N ASP A 164 23.92 -15.08 5.26
CA ASP A 164 24.70 -14.11 6.05
C ASP A 164 25.87 -13.54 5.24
N LEU A 165 26.60 -14.39 4.51
CA LEU A 165 27.66 -13.97 3.62
C LEU A 165 27.15 -13.05 2.52
N THR A 166 26.01 -13.39 1.92
CA THR A 166 25.38 -12.56 0.88
C THR A 166 24.94 -11.22 1.43
N GLN A 167 24.27 -11.21 2.59
CA GLN A 167 23.80 -9.98 3.23
C GLN A 167 24.96 -9.07 3.64
N SER A 168 26.08 -9.63 4.10
CA SER A 168 27.26 -8.87 4.49
C SER A 168 27.97 -8.20 3.29
N LYS A 169 28.03 -8.90 2.15
CA LYS A 169 28.64 -8.38 0.90
C LYS A 169 27.76 -7.38 0.18
N HIS A 170 26.43 -7.53 0.25
CA HIS A 170 25.47 -6.75 -0.49
C HIS A 170 24.55 -5.97 0.46
N GLN A 171 25.00 -4.84 0.98
CA GLN A 171 24.29 -4.08 2.02
C GLN A 171 22.99 -3.40 1.54
N ARG A 172 22.81 -3.23 0.21
CA ARG A 172 21.65 -2.56 -0.40
C ARG A 172 20.52 -3.50 -0.82
N ILE A 173 20.63 -4.77 -0.43
CA ILE A 173 19.58 -5.78 -0.64
C ILE A 173 19.12 -6.36 0.68
N LYS A 174 18.00 -7.06 0.64
CA LYS A 174 17.55 -7.96 1.69
C LYS A 174 17.40 -9.35 1.10
N ILE A 175 18.04 -10.33 1.72
CA ILE A 175 17.86 -11.74 1.39
C ILE A 175 16.70 -12.31 2.21
N TYR A 176 15.96 -13.24 1.63
CA TYR A 176 14.87 -13.94 2.31
C TYR A 176 14.78 -15.38 1.85
N SER A 177 14.19 -16.23 2.69
CA SER A 177 13.83 -17.60 2.37
C SER A 177 12.38 -17.86 2.75
N LEU A 178 11.67 -18.64 1.92
CA LEU A 178 10.27 -19.01 2.12
C LEU A 178 10.10 -20.52 1.90
N PRO A 179 10.08 -21.32 2.98
CA PRO A 179 9.84 -22.75 2.87
C PRO A 179 8.42 -23.07 2.39
N LYS A 180 8.30 -23.98 1.42
CA LYS A 180 7.02 -24.58 1.00
C LYS A 180 7.02 -26.07 1.29
N MET A 181 6.00 -26.54 1.99
CA MET A 181 5.89 -27.93 2.47
C MET A 181 5.03 -28.79 1.55
N HIS A 182 4.14 -28.22 0.75
CA HIS A 182 3.21 -28.95 -0.11
C HIS A 182 3.15 -28.36 -1.53
N PRO A 183 2.98 -29.17 -2.57
CA PRO A 183 2.96 -30.65 -2.61
C PRO A 183 4.37 -31.29 -2.51
N LYS A 184 5.43 -30.50 -2.66
CA LYS A 184 6.84 -30.92 -2.50
C LYS A 184 7.56 -29.98 -1.55
N LYS A 185 8.52 -30.51 -0.81
CA LYS A 185 9.42 -29.71 0.03
C LYS A 185 10.33 -28.90 -0.88
N MET A 186 10.10 -27.59 -0.91
CA MET A 186 10.87 -26.64 -1.70
C MET A 186 11.18 -25.40 -0.86
N LEU A 187 12.25 -24.72 -1.20
CA LEU A 187 12.62 -23.46 -0.59
C LEU A 187 12.74 -22.39 -1.68
N GLU A 188 12.00 -21.31 -1.53
CA GLU A 188 12.22 -20.11 -2.32
C GLU A 188 13.30 -19.27 -1.63
N LEU A 189 14.44 -19.07 -2.31
CA LEU A 189 15.51 -18.21 -1.85
C LEU A 189 15.54 -16.98 -2.74
N GLY A 190 15.38 -15.80 -2.14
CA GLY A 190 15.25 -14.57 -2.90
C GLY A 190 16.04 -13.41 -2.33
N VAL A 191 16.24 -12.42 -3.18
CA VAL A 191 16.86 -11.14 -2.87
C VAL A 191 16.01 -10.02 -3.40
N LYS A 192 15.80 -8.99 -2.58
CA LYS A 192 15.09 -7.78 -2.95
C LYS A 192 15.86 -6.54 -2.52
N GLY A 193 15.78 -5.49 -3.32
CA GLY A 193 16.52 -4.26 -3.05
C GLY A 193 16.48 -3.29 -4.20
N GLU A 194 17.39 -2.29 -4.19
CA GLU A 194 17.52 -1.30 -5.25
C GLU A 194 17.96 -1.94 -6.58
N GLU A 195 17.36 -1.46 -7.69
CA GLU A 195 17.73 -1.88 -9.04
C GLU A 195 19.26 -1.80 -9.24
N GLY A 196 19.81 -2.82 -9.88
CA GLY A 196 21.25 -2.94 -10.15
C GLY A 196 22.04 -3.68 -9.06
N TYR A 197 21.54 -3.77 -7.81
CA TYR A 197 22.23 -4.53 -6.74
C TYR A 197 21.68 -5.95 -6.57
N VAL A 198 20.42 -6.15 -6.93
CA VAL A 198 19.71 -7.42 -6.70
C VAL A 198 20.25 -8.51 -7.61
N LYS A 199 20.53 -8.20 -8.88
CA LYS A 199 21.05 -9.18 -9.85
C LYS A 199 22.44 -9.69 -9.46
N ASP A 200 23.31 -8.80 -9.01
CA ASP A 200 24.66 -9.18 -8.58
C ASP A 200 24.60 -10.07 -7.34
N ALA A 201 23.73 -9.74 -6.38
CA ALA A 201 23.53 -10.55 -5.19
C ALA A 201 22.94 -11.94 -5.54
N LEU A 202 21.98 -12.00 -6.47
CA LEU A 202 21.40 -13.26 -6.90
C LEU A 202 22.43 -14.13 -7.65
N ASN A 203 23.25 -13.55 -8.51
CA ASN A 203 24.33 -14.26 -9.19
C ASN A 203 25.35 -14.81 -8.18
N PHE A 204 25.70 -14.01 -7.17
CA PHE A 204 26.57 -14.45 -6.08
C PHE A 204 25.98 -15.66 -5.34
N ILE A 205 24.68 -15.66 -5.07
CA ILE A 205 23.99 -16.81 -4.46
C ILE A 205 24.09 -18.04 -5.37
N LYS A 206 23.76 -17.91 -6.67
CA LYS A 206 23.79 -18.99 -7.65
C LYS A 206 25.18 -19.63 -7.75
N ASP A 207 26.22 -18.81 -7.86
CA ASP A 207 27.61 -19.29 -7.94
C ASP A 207 28.04 -20.09 -6.69
N ASN A 208 27.55 -19.70 -5.50
CA ASN A 208 27.85 -20.44 -4.28
C ASN A 208 27.02 -21.71 -4.15
N LEU A 209 25.76 -21.71 -4.57
CA LEU A 209 24.92 -22.93 -4.63
C LEU A 209 25.55 -23.97 -5.57
N ASP A 210 26.08 -23.55 -6.72
CA ASP A 210 26.78 -24.43 -7.66
C ASP A 210 28.05 -25.05 -7.02
N LYS A 211 28.83 -24.28 -6.26
CA LYS A 211 29.97 -24.78 -5.48
C LYS A 211 29.55 -25.78 -4.40
N MET A 212 28.38 -25.55 -3.78
CA MET A 212 27.78 -26.46 -2.80
C MET A 212 27.09 -27.66 -3.45
N LYS A 213 27.05 -27.74 -4.79
CA LYS A 213 26.35 -28.79 -5.58
C LYS A 213 24.85 -28.84 -5.27
N ILE A 214 24.25 -27.69 -4.99
CA ILE A 214 22.81 -27.54 -4.75
C ILE A 214 22.14 -27.09 -6.04
N SER A 215 21.21 -27.88 -6.53
CA SER A 215 20.46 -27.58 -7.75
C SER A 215 19.43 -26.47 -7.48
N TRP A 216 19.35 -25.53 -8.41
CA TRP A 216 18.38 -24.44 -8.37
C TRP A 216 17.69 -24.24 -9.73
N ARG A 217 16.54 -23.57 -9.72
CA ARG A 217 15.78 -23.18 -10.93
C ARG A 217 15.20 -21.77 -10.77
N ASN A 218 15.09 -21.04 -11.86
CA ASN A 218 14.45 -19.71 -11.83
C ASN A 218 12.96 -19.85 -11.48
N LEU A 219 12.42 -18.82 -10.83
CA LEU A 219 11.00 -18.70 -10.52
C LEU A 219 10.22 -18.32 -11.78
#